data_f1d2b745c5668ac859d7f63fe99291ee
#
_entry.id   f1d2b745c5668ac859d7f63fe99291ee
#
_cell.length_a   1.000
_cell.length_b   1.000
_cell.length_c   1.000
_cell.angle_alpha   90.00
_cell.angle_beta   90.00
_cell.angle_gamma   90.00
#
_symmetry.space_group_name_H-M   'P 1'
#
loop_
_entity.id
_entity.type
_entity.pdbx_description
1 polymer ?
#
loop_
_entity_poly.entity_id
_entity_poly.type
_entity_poly.pdbx_seq_one_letter_code
_entity_poly.pdbx_strand_id
1 'polypeptide(L)'
;PKEYDNIRIIVYSLPKPAEIKKTPDIIELSISSPDKLSFVKSLIGKEISYSDFTKTIDEFKLVDIRGVTKGKGTSGPVKRFGITLRQHKSEKGQRNPGSIGPWHPAHVTFRTPLAGQLGFFSRVDYNHKLITSGKISEKNINPSQGFKHYGKIISSYIIVKGSVQGPAKRPILLSYPLRPSKDQKKTKYEFQEILV
;
A
#
# COMPACT_ATOMS: atom_id res chain seq x y z
N PRO A 1 1.72 31.52 13.81
CA PRO A 1 3.09 31.91 13.52
C PRO A 1 3.08 32.90 12.35
N LYS A 2 3.93 33.90 12.44
CA LYS A 2 4.03 34.93 11.37
C LYS A 2 4.89 34.48 10.21
N GLU A 3 5.75 33.47 10.43
CA GLU A 3 6.64 32.88 9.42
C GLU A 3 6.60 31.36 9.51
N TYR A 4 6.40 30.69 8.38
CA TYR A 4 6.42 29.22 8.24
C TYR A 4 6.80 28.85 6.80
N ASP A 5 7.67 27.89 6.63
CA ASP A 5 8.05 27.39 5.31
C ASP A 5 7.06 26.33 4.82
N ASN A 6 6.68 25.42 5.69
CA ASN A 6 5.79 24.31 5.38
C ASN A 6 4.73 24.09 6.45
N ILE A 7 3.54 23.75 5.97
CA ILE A 7 2.42 23.33 6.82
C ILE A 7 2.07 21.88 6.48
N ARG A 8 1.86 21.07 7.52
CA ARG A 8 1.41 19.69 7.41
C ARG A 8 0.14 19.51 8.24
N ILE A 9 -0.74 18.65 7.78
CA ILE A 9 -1.97 18.30 8.48
C ILE A 9 -1.84 16.88 8.99
N ILE A 10 -2.24 16.67 10.23
CA ILE A 10 -2.41 15.34 10.80
C ILE A 10 -3.84 14.90 10.51
N VAL A 11 -3.99 13.81 9.79
CA VAL A 11 -5.29 13.19 9.49
C VAL A 11 -5.36 11.80 10.14
N TYR A 12 -6.56 11.39 10.50
CA TYR A 12 -6.79 10.07 11.09
C TYR A 12 -7.96 9.36 10.43
N SER A 13 -7.87 8.05 10.37
CA SER A 13 -8.94 7.20 9.82
C SER A 13 -10.07 7.03 10.83
N LEU A 14 -11.26 6.75 10.33
CA LEU A 14 -12.45 6.41 11.15
C LEU A 14 -12.79 4.91 10.95
N PRO A 15 -12.06 3.98 11.59
CA PRO A 15 -12.25 2.54 11.35
C PRO A 15 -13.46 1.94 12.08
N LYS A 16 -14.02 2.62 13.08
CA LYS A 16 -15.18 2.13 13.86
C LYS A 16 -16.41 1.83 13.02
N PRO A 17 -16.87 2.73 12.10
CA PRO A 17 -18.03 2.45 11.25
C PRO A 17 -17.85 1.24 10.32
N ALA A 18 -16.61 0.87 10.02
CA ALA A 18 -16.27 -0.30 9.21
C ALA A 18 -15.98 -1.56 10.06
N GLU A 19 -16.11 -1.48 11.38
CA GLU A 19 -15.86 -2.56 12.35
C GLU A 19 -14.49 -3.25 12.21
N ILE A 20 -13.50 -2.54 11.66
CA ILE A 20 -12.16 -3.09 11.42
C ILE A 20 -11.35 -3.12 12.72
N LYS A 21 -11.33 -1.99 13.45
CA LYS A 21 -10.59 -1.83 14.70
C LYS A 21 -11.10 -0.62 15.51
N LYS A 22 -10.71 -0.55 16.77
CA LYS A 22 -11.11 0.53 17.68
C LYS A 22 -10.28 1.80 17.52
N THR A 23 -8.98 1.63 17.31
CA THR A 23 -8.01 2.75 17.25
C THR A 23 -7.86 3.27 15.82
N PRO A 24 -7.86 4.61 15.61
CA PRO A 24 -7.59 5.20 14.31
C PRO A 24 -6.13 5.00 13.90
N ASP A 25 -5.89 5.07 12.59
CA ASP A 25 -4.55 5.25 12.03
C ASP A 25 -4.32 6.71 11.78
N ILE A 26 -3.14 7.19 12.12
CA ILE A 26 -2.75 8.60 12.01
C ILE A 26 -1.67 8.72 10.94
N ILE A 27 -1.80 9.72 10.09
CA ILE A 27 -0.80 10.04 9.06
C ILE A 27 -0.65 11.56 8.94
N GLU A 28 0.55 11.97 8.60
CA GLU A 28 0.90 13.36 8.33
C GLU A 28 0.91 13.59 6.83
N LEU A 29 0.18 14.63 6.36
CA LEU A 29 0.08 15.01 4.95
C LEU A 29 0.62 16.41 4.74
N SER A 30 1.49 16.57 3.76
CA SER A 30 1.98 17.87 3.29
C SER A 30 0.95 18.53 2.40
N ILE A 31 0.87 19.86 2.46
CA ILE A 31 -0.06 20.67 1.69
C ILE A 31 0.69 21.40 0.60
N SER A 32 0.15 21.31 -0.61
CA SER A 32 0.62 22.04 -1.78
C SER A 32 -0.48 23.00 -2.29
N SER A 33 -0.72 24.06 -1.54
CA SER A 33 -1.67 25.12 -1.92
C SER A 33 -0.96 26.47 -1.94
N PRO A 34 -1.32 27.40 -2.81
CA PRO A 34 -0.79 28.77 -2.80
C PRO A 34 -1.01 29.46 -1.44
N ASP A 35 -2.23 29.39 -0.92
CA ASP A 35 -2.55 29.83 0.44
C ASP A 35 -2.77 28.62 1.34
N LYS A 36 -1.69 28.20 2.02
CA LYS A 36 -1.68 27.03 2.89
C LYS A 36 -2.55 27.23 4.14
N LEU A 37 -2.59 28.44 4.70
CA LEU A 37 -3.30 28.70 5.95
C LEU A 37 -4.83 28.69 5.80
N SER A 38 -5.37 29.34 4.80
CA SER A 38 -6.81 29.36 4.56
C SER A 38 -7.30 27.97 4.15
N PHE A 39 -6.50 27.23 3.37
CA PHE A 39 -6.80 25.84 3.03
C PHE A 39 -6.86 24.92 4.26
N VAL A 40 -5.87 25.03 5.18
CA VAL A 40 -5.88 24.29 6.43
C VAL A 40 -7.10 24.62 7.28
N LYS A 41 -7.38 25.91 7.49
CA LYS A 41 -8.55 26.35 8.25
C LYS A 41 -9.86 25.80 7.68
N SER A 42 -9.95 25.65 6.37
CA SER A 42 -11.12 25.08 5.73
C SER A 42 -11.29 23.57 5.94
N LEU A 43 -10.20 22.84 6.27
CA LEU A 43 -10.19 21.39 6.45
C LEU A 43 -10.28 20.93 7.91
N ILE A 44 -9.90 21.79 8.86
CA ILE A 44 -9.93 21.44 10.29
C ILE A 44 -11.34 21.06 10.71
N GLY A 45 -11.47 19.88 11.33
CA GLY A 45 -12.74 19.36 11.83
C GLY A 45 -13.67 18.79 10.77
N LYS A 46 -13.27 18.75 9.49
CA LYS A 46 -14.08 18.14 8.42
C LYS A 46 -13.72 16.68 8.20
N GLU A 47 -14.72 15.87 7.95
CA GLU A 47 -14.56 14.51 7.47
C GLU A 47 -14.48 14.51 5.94
N ILE A 48 -13.46 13.84 5.41
CA ILE A 48 -13.35 13.60 3.97
C ILE A 48 -14.06 12.29 3.67
N SER A 49 -15.17 12.40 2.95
CA SER A 49 -15.95 11.22 2.61
C SER A 49 -15.33 10.49 1.41
N TYR A 50 -15.65 9.20 1.33
CA TYR A 50 -15.32 8.38 0.19
C TYR A 50 -15.82 8.97 -1.15
N SER A 51 -17.01 9.57 -1.17
CA SER A 51 -17.59 10.18 -2.37
C SER A 51 -16.76 11.36 -2.88
N ASP A 52 -16.14 12.13 -1.99
CA ASP A 52 -15.32 13.28 -2.37
C ASP A 52 -14.01 12.82 -3.01
N PHE A 53 -13.43 11.76 -2.46
CA PHE A 53 -12.23 11.13 -3.03
C PHE A 53 -12.50 10.54 -4.42
N THR A 54 -13.61 9.82 -4.62
CA THR A 54 -13.93 9.21 -5.91
C THR A 54 -14.25 10.20 -7.00
N LYS A 55 -14.94 11.32 -6.70
CA LYS A 55 -15.19 12.40 -7.66
C LYS A 55 -13.91 12.96 -8.25
N THR A 56 -12.89 13.08 -7.42
CA THR A 56 -11.61 13.64 -7.82
C THR A 56 -10.75 12.65 -8.64
N ILE A 57 -10.95 11.33 -8.46
CA ILE A 57 -10.20 10.29 -9.20
C ILE A 57 -10.82 9.97 -10.56
N ASP A 58 -12.09 10.24 -10.78
CA ASP A 58 -12.82 9.83 -11.99
C ASP A 58 -12.20 10.33 -13.29
N GLU A 59 -11.46 11.43 -13.27
CA GLU A 59 -10.79 11.95 -14.46
C GLU A 59 -9.73 10.97 -15.01
N PHE A 60 -8.95 10.35 -14.15
CA PHE A 60 -7.83 9.49 -14.57
C PHE A 60 -8.07 7.99 -14.35
N LYS A 61 -8.95 7.63 -13.44
CA LYS A 61 -9.18 6.24 -12.97
C LYS A 61 -7.90 5.49 -12.59
N LEU A 62 -6.86 6.21 -12.21
CA LEU A 62 -5.58 5.70 -11.75
C LEU A 62 -5.29 6.22 -10.35
N VAL A 63 -4.69 5.37 -9.52
CA VAL A 63 -4.27 5.71 -8.15
C VAL A 63 -2.89 5.14 -7.86
N ASP A 64 -2.10 5.86 -7.08
CA ASP A 64 -0.88 5.35 -6.49
C ASP A 64 -1.18 4.88 -5.07
N ILE A 65 -0.74 3.65 -4.76
CA ILE A 65 -1.04 2.99 -3.50
C ILE A 65 0.22 2.92 -2.65
N ARG A 66 0.15 3.49 -1.45
CA ARG A 66 1.25 3.48 -0.48
C ARG A 66 0.87 2.64 0.74
N GLY A 67 1.76 1.76 1.14
CA GLY A 67 1.52 0.89 2.28
C GLY A 67 2.75 0.16 2.74
N VAL A 68 2.61 -0.55 3.85
CA VAL A 68 3.69 -1.35 4.44
C VAL A 68 3.45 -2.81 4.12
N THR A 69 4.45 -3.48 3.54
CA THR A 69 4.37 -4.88 3.15
C THR A 69 4.24 -5.82 4.35
N LYS A 70 3.84 -7.06 4.12
CA LYS A 70 3.79 -8.10 5.16
C LYS A 70 5.18 -8.32 5.75
N GLY A 71 5.29 -8.28 7.07
CA GLY A 71 6.53 -8.63 7.76
C GLY A 71 6.81 -10.12 7.66
N LYS A 72 8.06 -10.49 7.42
CA LYS A 72 8.55 -11.87 7.37
C LYS A 72 9.72 -12.10 8.34
N GLY A 73 10.03 -11.10 9.16
CA GLY A 73 11.13 -11.14 10.12
C GLY A 73 12.49 -11.33 9.49
N THR A 74 13.43 -11.88 10.24
CA THR A 74 14.76 -12.24 9.73
C THR A 74 14.63 -13.46 8.83
N SER A 75 15.00 -13.29 7.56
CA SER A 75 14.95 -14.33 6.53
C SER A 75 16.33 -14.61 5.97
N GLY A 76 16.57 -15.89 5.64
CA GLY A 76 17.82 -16.31 5.01
C GLY A 76 17.94 -15.80 3.56
N PRO A 77 19.15 -15.89 2.99
CA PRO A 77 19.45 -15.31 1.67
C PRO A 77 18.63 -15.92 0.54
N VAL A 78 18.28 -17.21 0.62
CA VAL A 78 17.44 -17.87 -0.39
C VAL A 78 16.06 -17.21 -0.49
N LYS A 79 15.41 -16.95 0.64
CA LYS A 79 14.07 -16.33 0.67
C LYS A 79 14.16 -14.82 0.41
N ARG A 80 15.21 -14.17 0.91
CA ARG A 80 15.35 -12.71 0.87
C ARG A 80 15.79 -12.21 -0.49
N PHE A 81 16.67 -12.92 -1.18
CA PHE A 81 17.25 -12.53 -2.48
C PHE A 81 16.95 -13.51 -3.61
N GLY A 82 16.35 -14.66 -3.32
CA GLY A 82 16.06 -15.69 -4.33
C GLY A 82 17.30 -16.36 -4.90
N ILE A 83 18.38 -16.47 -4.12
CA ILE A 83 19.58 -17.17 -4.57
C ILE A 83 19.29 -18.65 -4.80
N THR A 84 20.01 -19.27 -5.74
CA THR A 84 19.89 -20.68 -6.07
C THR A 84 20.34 -21.55 -4.89
N LEU A 85 19.59 -22.60 -4.61
CA LEU A 85 19.98 -23.61 -3.65
C LEU A 85 21.22 -24.36 -4.16
N ARG A 86 22.14 -24.67 -3.25
CA ARG A 86 23.27 -25.56 -3.56
C ARG A 86 22.77 -26.97 -3.83
N GLN A 87 23.66 -27.79 -4.40
CA GLN A 87 23.37 -29.20 -4.65
C GLN A 87 22.89 -29.92 -3.36
N HIS A 88 21.98 -30.87 -3.50
CA HIS A 88 21.40 -31.59 -2.38
C HIS A 88 22.41 -32.38 -1.51
N LYS A 89 23.57 -32.75 -2.06
CA LYS A 89 24.68 -33.40 -1.36
C LYS A 89 25.68 -32.41 -0.73
N SER A 90 25.37 -31.09 -0.66
CA SER A 90 26.28 -30.09 -0.08
C SER A 90 26.50 -30.35 1.41
N GLU A 91 27.75 -30.50 1.81
CA GLU A 91 28.16 -30.86 3.18
C GLU A 91 27.78 -29.78 4.22
N LYS A 92 27.96 -28.52 3.89
CA LYS A 92 27.71 -27.35 4.80
C LYS A 92 26.33 -26.70 4.62
N GLY A 93 25.34 -27.48 4.16
CA GLY A 93 23.99 -27.04 3.96
C GLY A 93 23.73 -26.36 2.59
N GLN A 94 22.47 -26.33 2.21
CA GLN A 94 22.03 -25.90 0.87
C GLN A 94 21.61 -24.43 0.79
N ARG A 95 21.24 -23.83 1.91
CA ARG A 95 20.59 -22.51 1.98
C ARG A 95 21.56 -21.35 2.26
N ASN A 96 22.84 -21.57 2.13
CA ASN A 96 23.87 -20.57 2.33
C ASN A 96 24.28 -19.96 0.99
N PRO A 97 24.67 -18.65 0.96
CA PRO A 97 25.30 -18.07 -0.22
C PRO A 97 26.65 -18.79 -0.48
N GLY A 98 27.12 -18.72 -1.70
CA GLY A 98 28.45 -19.19 -2.06
C GLY A 98 29.56 -18.31 -1.51
N SER A 99 30.40 -17.77 -2.39
CA SER A 99 31.37 -16.73 -2.01
C SER A 99 30.64 -15.45 -1.61
N ILE A 100 31.09 -14.82 -0.53
CA ILE A 100 30.55 -13.55 -0.04
C ILE A 100 31.36 -12.33 -0.52
N GLY A 101 32.39 -12.58 -1.30
CA GLY A 101 33.23 -11.54 -1.92
C GLY A 101 34.70 -11.95 -2.08
N PRO A 102 35.51 -11.15 -2.80
CA PRO A 102 36.91 -11.34 -2.95
C PRO A 102 37.67 -11.01 -1.65
N TRP A 103 38.95 -11.39 -1.58
CA TRP A 103 39.81 -11.05 -0.46
C TRP A 103 40.05 -9.53 -0.30
N HIS A 104 40.14 -8.83 -1.41
CA HIS A 104 40.18 -7.36 -1.45
C HIS A 104 38.90 -6.83 -2.11
N PRO A 105 38.22 -5.85 -1.49
CA PRO A 105 38.47 -5.23 -0.19
C PRO A 105 38.24 -6.19 0.98
N ALA A 106 38.97 -6.09 2.05
CA ALA A 106 38.92 -7.00 3.20
C ALA A 106 37.63 -6.85 4.05
N HIS A 107 36.49 -6.66 3.40
CA HIS A 107 35.14 -6.57 4.01
C HIS A 107 34.08 -7.08 3.07
N VAL A 108 32.94 -7.52 3.64
CA VAL A 108 31.77 -7.92 2.86
C VAL A 108 31.02 -6.68 2.37
N THR A 109 30.76 -6.60 1.08
CA THR A 109 30.06 -5.46 0.50
C THR A 109 28.58 -5.46 0.87
N PHE A 110 27.97 -4.26 0.88
CA PHE A 110 26.55 -4.09 1.22
C PHE A 110 25.60 -4.90 0.32
N ARG A 111 25.96 -5.15 -0.93
CA ARG A 111 25.14 -5.87 -1.91
C ARG A 111 25.17 -7.39 -1.78
N THR A 112 26.04 -7.93 -0.94
CA THR A 112 26.13 -9.38 -0.75
C THR A 112 24.84 -9.93 -0.15
N PRO A 113 24.27 -11.02 -0.72
CA PRO A 113 23.00 -11.58 -0.26
C PRO A 113 23.19 -12.31 1.08
N LEU A 114 23.00 -11.59 2.17
CA LEU A 114 23.04 -12.12 3.53
C LEU A 114 21.65 -12.22 4.15
N ALA A 115 21.54 -12.96 5.25
CA ALA A 115 20.33 -13.00 6.07
C ALA A 115 20.03 -11.61 6.66
N GLY A 116 18.76 -11.30 6.88
CA GLY A 116 18.33 -10.04 7.47
C GLY A 116 16.82 -9.86 7.37
N GLN A 117 16.36 -8.66 7.70
CA GLN A 117 14.95 -8.30 7.66
C GLN A 117 14.38 -8.45 6.26
N LEU A 118 13.22 -9.11 6.15
CA LEU A 118 12.41 -9.18 4.95
C LEU A 118 10.97 -8.76 5.27
N GLY A 119 10.42 -7.92 4.41
CA GLY A 119 9.07 -7.37 4.62
C GLY A 119 9.02 -6.31 5.72
N PHE A 120 7.81 -5.82 5.98
CA PHE A 120 7.56 -4.65 6.82
C PHE A 120 8.27 -3.40 6.27
N PHE A 121 8.32 -3.30 4.93
CA PHE A 121 8.92 -2.18 4.21
C PHE A 121 7.84 -1.28 3.65
N SER A 122 8.06 0.04 3.73
CA SER A 122 7.23 1.00 3.02
C SER A 122 7.43 0.86 1.51
N ARG A 123 6.33 0.74 0.79
CA ARG A 123 6.31 0.60 -0.68
C ARG A 123 5.26 1.50 -1.28
N VAL A 124 5.53 1.91 -2.51
CA VAL A 124 4.58 2.65 -3.35
C VAL A 124 4.39 1.84 -4.62
N ASP A 125 3.16 1.47 -4.90
CA ASP A 125 2.76 0.87 -6.16
C ASP A 125 2.07 1.93 -7.01
N TYR A 126 2.61 2.16 -8.20
CA TYR A 126 2.17 3.23 -9.09
C TYR A 126 1.13 2.76 -10.09
N ASN A 127 0.22 3.67 -10.44
CA ASN A 127 -0.71 3.49 -11.55
C ASN A 127 -1.68 2.30 -11.42
N HIS A 128 -2.18 2.03 -10.24
CA HIS A 128 -3.28 1.07 -10.08
C HIS A 128 -4.54 1.60 -10.73
N LYS A 129 -5.17 0.78 -11.58
CA LYS A 129 -6.42 1.13 -12.24
C LYS A 129 -7.59 0.94 -11.29
N LEU A 130 -8.36 1.99 -11.09
CA LEU A 130 -9.63 1.93 -10.40
C LEU A 130 -10.67 1.27 -11.31
N ILE A 131 -11.27 0.18 -10.87
CA ILE A 131 -12.28 -0.57 -11.62
C ILE A 131 -13.66 -0.04 -11.25
N THR A 132 -14.00 -0.10 -9.97
CA THR A 132 -15.27 0.40 -9.45
C THR A 132 -15.13 0.78 -7.98
N SER A 133 -16.11 1.51 -7.52
CA SER A 133 -16.24 1.95 -6.15
C SER A 133 -17.72 2.04 -5.79
N GLY A 134 -18.07 1.82 -4.54
CA GLY A 134 -19.47 1.84 -4.12
C GLY A 134 -19.65 1.68 -2.61
N LYS A 135 -20.89 1.70 -2.21
CA LYS A 135 -21.32 1.36 -0.84
C LYS A 135 -21.95 -0.01 -0.83
N ILE A 136 -21.74 -0.75 0.24
CA ILE A 136 -22.37 -2.09 0.42
C ILE A 136 -23.88 -2.00 0.45
N SER A 137 -24.45 -0.91 0.96
CA SER A 137 -25.89 -0.67 0.96
C SER A 137 -26.52 -0.60 -0.45
N GLU A 138 -25.76 -0.17 -1.45
CA GLU A 138 -26.20 -0.04 -2.84
C GLU A 138 -25.92 -1.33 -3.63
N LYS A 139 -24.72 -1.87 -3.51
CA LYS A 139 -24.29 -3.11 -4.16
C LYS A 139 -23.50 -3.98 -3.21
N ASN A 140 -24.07 -5.08 -2.77
CA ASN A 140 -23.40 -6.05 -1.92
C ASN A 140 -22.42 -6.90 -2.75
N ILE A 141 -21.12 -6.78 -2.43
CA ILE A 141 -20.05 -7.56 -3.06
C ILE A 141 -19.48 -8.63 -2.14
N ASN A 142 -20.04 -8.80 -0.92
CA ASN A 142 -19.54 -9.78 0.02
C ASN A 142 -19.89 -11.20 -0.44
N PRO A 143 -18.91 -12.10 -0.54
CA PRO A 143 -19.18 -13.52 -0.69
C PRO A 143 -19.90 -14.05 0.55
N SER A 144 -20.64 -15.16 0.42
CA SER A 144 -21.43 -15.77 1.50
C SER A 144 -20.62 -16.01 2.78
N GLN A 145 -19.40 -16.48 2.63
CA GLN A 145 -18.45 -16.77 3.72
C GLN A 145 -17.62 -15.55 4.17
N GLY A 146 -17.74 -14.40 3.49
CA GLY A 146 -16.86 -13.25 3.70
C GLY A 146 -15.48 -13.42 3.07
N PHE A 147 -14.68 -12.35 3.12
CA PHE A 147 -13.31 -12.36 2.60
C PHE A 147 -12.34 -12.98 3.60
N LYS A 148 -11.42 -13.80 3.10
CA LYS A 148 -10.39 -14.48 3.92
C LYS A 148 -9.56 -13.49 4.72
N HIS A 149 -9.43 -13.70 6.02
CA HIS A 149 -8.71 -12.84 6.98
C HIS A 149 -9.24 -11.41 7.15
N TYR A 150 -10.35 -11.08 6.52
CA TYR A 150 -10.99 -9.77 6.65
C TYR A 150 -12.35 -9.86 7.33
N GLY A 151 -13.22 -10.74 6.84
CA GLY A 151 -14.63 -10.81 7.20
C GLY A 151 -15.51 -10.19 6.12
N LYS A 152 -16.62 -9.59 6.50
CA LYS A 152 -17.55 -8.91 5.59
C LYS A 152 -17.25 -7.40 5.56
N ILE A 153 -17.39 -6.80 4.40
CA ILE A 153 -17.33 -5.35 4.24
C ILE A 153 -18.69 -4.78 4.63
N ILE A 154 -18.71 -3.74 5.46
CA ILE A 154 -19.92 -3.12 6.00
C ILE A 154 -20.17 -1.74 5.40
N SER A 155 -19.09 -1.02 5.10
CA SER A 155 -19.13 0.36 4.65
C SER A 155 -18.95 0.51 3.13
N SER A 156 -18.10 1.42 2.74
CA SER A 156 -17.74 1.67 1.34
C SER A 156 -16.56 0.84 0.90
N TYR A 157 -16.44 0.59 -0.39
CA TYR A 157 -15.34 -0.15 -0.99
C TYR A 157 -14.83 0.50 -2.27
N ILE A 158 -13.57 0.20 -2.58
CA ILE A 158 -12.92 0.55 -3.84
C ILE A 158 -12.27 -0.72 -4.38
N ILE A 159 -12.52 -1.04 -5.64
CA ILE A 159 -11.90 -2.17 -6.33
C ILE A 159 -10.84 -1.63 -7.28
N VAL A 160 -9.60 -2.08 -7.09
CA VAL A 160 -8.46 -1.74 -7.95
C VAL A 160 -7.93 -2.99 -8.64
N LYS A 161 -7.36 -2.83 -9.82
CA LYS A 161 -6.71 -3.93 -10.53
C LYS A 161 -5.37 -4.25 -9.89
N GLY A 162 -5.11 -5.52 -9.66
CA GLY A 162 -3.84 -6.02 -9.14
C GLY A 162 -3.83 -6.22 -7.63
N SER A 163 -2.68 -6.58 -7.11
CA SER A 163 -2.49 -6.81 -5.68
C SER A 163 -2.09 -5.52 -4.96
N VAL A 164 -2.44 -5.45 -3.69
CA VAL A 164 -2.09 -4.34 -2.81
C VAL A 164 -1.19 -4.85 -1.70
N GLN A 165 -0.19 -4.08 -1.33
CA GLN A 165 0.78 -4.46 -0.32
C GLN A 165 0.19 -4.52 1.09
N GLY A 166 0.69 -5.45 1.89
CA GLY A 166 0.34 -5.62 3.30
C GLY A 166 -0.66 -6.75 3.59
N PRO A 167 -0.92 -7.05 4.84
CA PRO A 167 -1.98 -7.96 5.27
C PRO A 167 -3.34 -7.28 5.19
N ALA A 168 -4.40 -8.09 5.22
CA ALA A 168 -5.76 -7.58 5.38
C ALA A 168 -5.87 -6.67 6.62
N LYS A 169 -6.75 -5.68 6.57
CA LYS A 169 -7.00 -4.67 7.62
C LYS A 169 -5.87 -3.66 7.87
N ARG A 170 -4.76 -3.71 7.14
CA ARG A 170 -3.71 -2.68 7.25
C ARG A 170 -4.15 -1.41 6.53
N PRO A 171 -3.92 -0.23 7.12
CA PRO A 171 -4.23 1.04 6.48
C PRO A 171 -3.36 1.24 5.25
N ILE A 172 -3.93 1.87 4.24
CA ILE A 172 -3.32 2.17 2.96
C ILE A 172 -3.59 3.62 2.64
N LEU A 173 -2.60 4.31 2.12
CA LEU A 173 -2.76 5.65 1.59
C LEU A 173 -2.94 5.59 0.08
N LEU A 174 -4.04 6.14 -0.39
CA LEU A 174 -4.31 6.35 -1.82
C LEU A 174 -3.97 7.80 -2.16
N SER A 175 -3.27 7.98 -3.25
CA SER A 175 -2.92 9.30 -3.77
C SER A 175 -3.14 9.37 -5.28
N TYR A 176 -3.19 10.59 -5.82
CA TYR A 176 -3.18 10.78 -7.26
C TYR A 176 -1.91 10.21 -7.87
N PRO A 177 -1.99 9.74 -9.12
CA PRO A 177 -0.83 9.21 -9.80
C PRO A 177 0.18 10.32 -10.08
N LEU A 178 1.39 10.16 -9.56
CA LEU A 178 2.49 11.11 -9.83
C LEU A 178 2.93 11.08 -11.30
N ARG A 179 2.88 9.89 -11.92
CA ARG A 179 3.29 9.66 -13.30
C ARG A 179 2.26 8.79 -14.01
N PRO A 180 1.12 9.37 -14.43
CA PRO A 180 0.03 8.58 -14.99
C PRO A 180 0.42 7.95 -16.33
N SER A 181 0.27 6.63 -16.43
CA SER A 181 0.52 5.86 -17.65
C SER A 181 -0.53 6.16 -18.72
N LYS A 182 -0.09 6.53 -19.93
CA LYS A 182 -0.96 6.84 -21.05
C LYS A 182 -1.80 5.63 -21.49
N ASP A 183 -1.21 4.44 -21.50
CA ASP A 183 -1.87 3.21 -21.95
C ASP A 183 -2.89 2.73 -20.92
N GLN A 184 -2.55 2.79 -19.63
CA GLN A 184 -3.48 2.41 -18.57
C GLN A 184 -4.67 3.37 -18.45
N LYS A 185 -4.51 4.64 -18.79
CA LYS A 185 -5.64 5.59 -18.87
C LYS A 185 -6.69 5.13 -19.86
N LYS A 186 -6.28 4.65 -21.04
CA LYS A 186 -7.19 4.25 -22.13
C LYS A 186 -7.92 2.94 -21.84
N THR A 187 -7.34 2.05 -21.05
CA THR A 187 -7.93 0.75 -20.75
C THR A 187 -9.16 0.89 -19.86
N LYS A 188 -10.28 0.35 -20.28
CA LYS A 188 -11.53 0.29 -19.50
C LYS A 188 -11.72 -1.12 -18.96
N TYR A 189 -12.21 -1.23 -17.73
CA TYR A 189 -12.57 -2.48 -17.09
C TYR A 189 -14.00 -2.38 -16.59
N GLU A 190 -14.74 -3.46 -16.72
CA GLU A 190 -16.08 -3.59 -16.16
C GLU A 190 -16.05 -4.61 -15.03
N PHE A 191 -16.67 -4.27 -13.93
CA PHE A 191 -16.83 -5.17 -12.80
C PHE A 191 -18.09 -6.01 -13.03
N GLN A 192 -17.92 -7.31 -13.15
CA GLN A 192 -19.02 -8.26 -13.25
C GLN A 192 -19.35 -8.82 -11.87
N GLU A 193 -18.49 -9.68 -11.33
CA GLU A 193 -18.69 -10.34 -10.05
C GLU A 193 -17.37 -10.70 -9.37
N ILE A 194 -17.43 -11.08 -8.10
CA ILE A 194 -16.30 -11.63 -7.35
C ILE A 194 -16.48 -13.14 -7.25
N LEU A 195 -15.57 -13.89 -7.86
CA LEU A 195 -15.44 -15.32 -7.70
C LEU A 195 -14.53 -15.62 -6.51
N VAL A 196 -14.98 -16.42 -5.55
CA VAL A 196 -14.27 -16.80 -4.33
C VAL A 196 -14.25 -18.31 -4.17
#